data_7bd08c4df696c57e9ee1f31f27caa490
#
_entry.id   7bd08c4df696c57e9ee1f31f27caa490
#
_cell.length_a   1.000
_cell.length_b   1.000
_cell.length_c   1.000
_cell.angle_alpha   90.00
_cell.angle_beta   90.00
_cell.angle_gamma   90.00
#
_symmetry.space_group_name_H-M   'P 1'
#
loop_
_entity.id
_entity.type
_entity.pdbx_description
1 polymer ?
#
loop_
_entity_poly.entity_id
_entity_poly.type
_entity_poly.pdbx_seq_one_letter_code
_entity_poly.pdbx_strand_id
1 'polypeptide(L)'
;MAKKLTKTTKTTKTTKTKKAPKKVMGDKKQTTEEVIKHITDELLSLLHVPAVVEVLPHEDHYTVNIATDESGLLIGRHGETLNSLQLLLGVMLYKKRGEWVRVIVDIGDYRKAREQSLSEMAERVAVEVETTGQPVTIPNLTPYERRTIHMLLSEHKTVMTESIGEGRDRRLTIKPRS
;
A
#
# COMPACT_ATOMS: atom_id res chain seq x y z
N MET A 1 71.50 10.14 -36.39
CA MET A 1 71.25 11.34 -35.53
C MET A 1 69.78 11.59 -35.50
N ALA A 2 69.06 11.25 -34.45
CA ALA A 2 67.62 11.47 -34.33
C ALA A 2 67.31 11.95 -32.90
N LYS A 3 66.83 13.18 -32.79
CA LYS A 3 66.44 13.82 -31.51
C LYS A 3 65.05 13.34 -31.10
N LYS A 4 64.97 12.78 -29.90
CA LYS A 4 63.75 12.46 -29.14
C LYS A 4 63.07 13.74 -28.68
N LEU A 5 61.77 13.95 -29.02
CA LEU A 5 60.89 14.94 -28.38
C LEU A 5 59.91 14.22 -27.46
N THR A 6 60.03 14.44 -26.18
CA THR A 6 59.10 14.03 -25.14
C THR A 6 57.98 15.07 -25.05
N LYS A 7 56.72 14.65 -25.27
CA LYS A 7 55.51 15.45 -24.99
C LYS A 7 54.95 15.07 -23.61
N THR A 8 55.01 16.04 -22.72
CA THR A 8 54.39 15.98 -21.39
C THR A 8 52.90 16.30 -21.50
N THR A 9 52.05 15.34 -21.18
CA THR A 9 50.59 15.54 -21.08
C THR A 9 50.23 15.90 -19.63
N LYS A 10 49.78 17.12 -19.43
CA LYS A 10 49.19 17.59 -18.16
C LYS A 10 47.80 17.05 -18.00
N THR A 11 47.61 16.18 -16.99
CA THR A 11 46.27 15.69 -16.53
C THR A 11 45.67 16.71 -15.59
N THR A 12 44.61 17.38 -16.02
CA THR A 12 43.81 18.28 -15.19
C THR A 12 42.80 17.44 -14.35
N LYS A 13 43.03 17.36 -13.03
CA LYS A 13 42.11 16.78 -12.09
C LYS A 13 40.95 17.75 -11.82
N THR A 14 39.79 17.45 -12.34
CA THR A 14 38.53 18.15 -12.00
C THR A 14 37.99 17.59 -10.69
N THR A 15 38.16 18.31 -9.60
CA THR A 15 37.59 18.04 -8.30
C THR A 15 36.09 18.39 -8.34
N LYS A 16 35.22 17.38 -8.43
CA LYS A 16 33.77 17.54 -8.21
C LYS A 16 33.51 17.67 -6.71
N THR A 17 33.32 18.89 -6.25
CA THR A 17 32.79 19.21 -4.92
C THR A 17 31.34 18.71 -4.81
N LYS A 18 31.15 17.63 -4.07
CA LYS A 18 29.82 17.18 -3.63
C LYS A 18 29.26 18.21 -2.66
N LYS A 19 28.28 18.99 -3.11
CA LYS A 19 27.52 19.92 -2.28
C LYS A 19 26.64 19.07 -1.34
N ALA A 20 26.96 19.05 -0.05
CA ALA A 20 26.13 18.44 0.98
C ALA A 20 24.75 19.12 1.01
N PRO A 21 23.65 18.38 1.28
CA PRO A 21 22.34 18.99 1.40
C PRO A 21 22.34 19.93 2.60
N LYS A 22 21.90 21.16 2.38
CA LYS A 22 21.70 22.18 3.42
C LYS A 22 20.72 21.62 4.46
N LYS A 23 21.22 21.42 5.69
CA LYS A 23 20.43 21.16 6.87
C LYS A 23 19.53 22.39 7.08
N VAL A 24 18.21 22.23 6.85
CA VAL A 24 17.24 23.24 7.21
C VAL A 24 17.19 23.30 8.73
N MET A 25 17.65 24.42 9.28
CA MET A 25 17.62 24.68 10.72
C MET A 25 16.21 25.07 11.15
N GLY A 26 15.77 24.47 12.25
CA GLY A 26 14.90 25.12 13.23
C GLY A 26 13.41 24.85 13.12
N ASP A 27 13.00 23.63 13.55
CA ASP A 27 11.68 23.50 14.16
C ASP A 27 11.77 22.65 15.42
N LYS A 28 11.03 23.05 16.48
CA LYS A 28 10.82 22.25 17.69
C LYS A 28 10.61 20.82 17.23
N LYS A 29 11.33 19.84 17.82
CA LYS A 29 11.18 18.40 17.47
C LYS A 29 9.70 18.03 17.50
N GLN A 30 9.02 18.19 16.38
CA GLN A 30 7.65 17.68 16.24
C GLN A 30 7.69 16.17 16.44
N THR A 31 6.78 15.66 17.23
CA THR A 31 6.64 14.20 17.38
C THR A 31 6.32 13.58 16.04
N THR A 32 6.64 12.30 15.87
CA THR A 32 6.32 11.60 14.61
C THR A 32 4.82 11.64 14.33
N GLU A 33 4.01 11.53 15.37
CA GLU A 33 2.54 11.60 15.30
C GLU A 33 2.04 12.95 14.78
N GLU A 34 2.59 14.06 15.29
CA GLU A 34 2.25 15.41 14.82
C GLU A 34 2.59 15.61 13.35
N VAL A 35 3.73 15.06 12.91
CA VAL A 35 4.14 15.13 11.50
C VAL A 35 3.21 14.30 10.62
N ILE A 36 2.86 13.07 11.04
CA ILE A 36 1.92 12.21 10.31
C ILE A 36 0.56 12.90 10.20
N LYS A 37 0.03 13.39 11.31
CA LYS A 37 -1.26 14.10 11.34
C LYS A 37 -1.26 15.30 10.41
N HIS A 38 -0.24 16.15 10.51
CA HIS A 38 -0.14 17.36 9.68
C HIS A 38 -0.11 17.03 8.18
N ILE A 39 0.69 16.04 7.77
CA ILE A 39 0.77 15.65 6.35
C ILE A 39 -0.56 15.03 5.89
N THR A 40 -1.22 14.25 6.74
CA THR A 40 -2.51 13.65 6.41
C THR A 40 -3.60 14.73 6.25
N ASP A 41 -3.66 15.67 7.19
CA ASP A 41 -4.61 16.80 7.15
C ASP A 41 -4.38 17.69 5.90
N GLU A 42 -3.12 17.98 5.55
CA GLU A 42 -2.75 18.71 4.36
C GLU A 42 -3.20 17.97 3.08
N LEU A 43 -2.95 16.65 3.01
CA LEU A 43 -3.34 15.82 1.88
C LEU A 43 -4.87 15.77 1.70
N LEU A 44 -5.63 15.60 2.79
CA LEU A 44 -7.09 15.58 2.75
C LEU A 44 -7.67 16.96 2.38
N SER A 45 -7.04 18.04 2.86
CA SER A 45 -7.40 19.41 2.48
C SER A 45 -7.21 19.66 0.99
N LEU A 46 -6.11 19.17 0.38
CA LEU A 46 -5.87 19.27 -1.06
C LEU A 46 -6.87 18.45 -1.88
N LEU A 47 -7.37 17.34 -1.32
CA LEU A 47 -8.43 16.54 -1.92
C LEU A 47 -9.83 17.14 -1.70
N HIS A 48 -9.93 18.23 -0.93
CA HIS A 48 -11.18 18.89 -0.52
C HIS A 48 -12.14 17.95 0.23
N VAL A 49 -11.60 16.96 0.94
CA VAL A 49 -12.38 16.02 1.76
C VAL A 49 -12.32 16.44 3.22
N PRO A 50 -13.46 16.87 3.81
CA PRO A 50 -13.52 17.14 5.24
C PRO A 50 -13.41 15.84 6.03
N ALA A 51 -12.43 15.74 6.92
CA ALA A 51 -12.21 14.55 7.71
C ALA A 51 -11.59 14.86 9.08
N VAL A 52 -11.78 13.96 10.03
CA VAL A 52 -11.10 13.96 11.32
C VAL A 52 -10.01 12.89 11.29
N VAL A 53 -8.77 13.29 11.59
CA VAL A 53 -7.60 12.40 11.57
C VAL A 53 -7.14 12.15 13.00
N GLU A 54 -7.07 10.88 13.37
CA GLU A 54 -6.47 10.37 14.61
C GLU A 54 -5.26 9.50 14.27
N VAL A 55 -4.15 9.72 15.00
CA VAL A 55 -2.92 8.94 14.82
C VAL A 55 -2.64 8.19 16.11
N LEU A 56 -2.56 6.86 16.00
CA LEU A 56 -2.31 5.96 17.12
C LEU A 56 -0.91 5.32 16.97
N PRO A 57 0.00 5.54 17.92
CA PRO A 57 1.30 4.89 17.90
C PRO A 57 1.20 3.43 18.37
N HIS A 58 1.93 2.55 17.69
CA HIS A 58 2.18 1.17 18.07
C HIS A 58 3.70 0.93 18.16
N GLU A 59 4.12 -0.25 18.57
CA GLU A 59 5.55 -0.57 18.74
C GLU A 59 6.34 -0.47 17.43
N ASP A 60 5.77 -0.92 16.30
CA ASP A 60 6.45 -1.03 15.00
C ASP A 60 5.82 -0.18 13.88
N HIS A 61 4.69 0.47 14.13
CA HIS A 61 3.96 1.26 13.13
C HIS A 61 3.07 2.33 13.77
N TYR A 62 2.50 3.19 12.94
CA TYR A 62 1.45 4.13 13.31
C TYR A 62 0.18 3.79 12.56
N THR A 63 -0.97 3.76 13.26
CA THR A 63 -2.27 3.66 12.62
C THR A 63 -2.85 5.07 12.46
N VAL A 64 -3.30 5.39 11.26
CA VAL A 64 -3.98 6.65 10.95
C VAL A 64 -5.43 6.34 10.63
N ASN A 65 -6.30 6.66 11.58
CA ASN A 65 -7.75 6.53 11.42
C ASN A 65 -8.32 7.82 10.85
N ILE A 66 -9.06 7.70 9.76
CA ILE A 66 -9.71 8.82 9.07
C ILE A 66 -11.21 8.63 9.17
N ALA A 67 -11.89 9.58 9.81
CA ALA A 67 -13.35 9.63 9.89
C ALA A 67 -13.87 10.73 8.95
N THR A 68 -14.73 10.36 7.99
CA THR A 68 -15.31 11.27 7.01
C THR A 68 -16.64 10.74 6.48
N ASP A 69 -17.53 11.64 6.09
CA ASP A 69 -18.79 11.29 5.41
C ASP A 69 -18.53 10.83 3.96
N GLU A 70 -17.39 11.22 3.38
CA GLU A 70 -16.98 10.85 2.02
C GLU A 70 -16.08 9.59 2.00
N SER A 71 -16.30 8.65 2.92
CA SER A 71 -15.48 7.44 3.07
C SER A 71 -15.32 6.65 1.77
N GLY A 72 -16.39 6.55 0.97
CA GLY A 72 -16.36 5.84 -0.32
C GLY A 72 -15.37 6.40 -1.33
N LEU A 73 -15.16 7.73 -1.35
CA LEU A 73 -14.17 8.40 -2.21
C LEU A 73 -12.74 8.00 -1.82
N LEU A 74 -12.46 8.03 -0.53
CA LEU A 74 -11.12 7.73 -0.01
C LEU A 74 -10.80 6.24 0.01
N ILE A 75 -11.80 5.38 0.17
CA ILE A 75 -11.65 3.92 0.08
C ILE A 75 -11.47 3.50 -1.37
N GLY A 76 -12.33 3.99 -2.26
CA GLY A 76 -12.36 3.61 -3.66
C GLY A 76 -12.81 2.16 -3.89
N ARG A 77 -12.61 1.69 -5.11
CA ARG A 77 -13.01 0.32 -5.49
C ARG A 77 -12.13 -0.71 -4.79
N HIS A 78 -12.73 -1.53 -3.94
CA HIS A 78 -12.02 -2.58 -3.18
C HIS A 78 -10.81 -2.09 -2.36
N GLY A 79 -10.81 -0.82 -1.93
CA GLY A 79 -9.71 -0.24 -1.16
C GLY A 79 -8.50 0.20 -2.00
N GLU A 80 -8.61 0.32 -3.33
CA GLU A 80 -7.49 0.74 -4.19
C GLU A 80 -7.06 2.18 -3.89
N THR A 81 -8.01 3.10 -3.68
CA THR A 81 -7.70 4.49 -3.31
C THR A 81 -7.05 4.57 -1.94
N LEU A 82 -7.58 3.82 -0.96
CA LEU A 82 -7.03 3.73 0.39
C LEU A 82 -5.57 3.25 0.38
N ASN A 83 -5.26 2.21 -0.40
CA ASN A 83 -3.90 1.70 -0.51
C ASN A 83 -2.96 2.70 -1.20
N SER A 84 -3.45 3.43 -2.21
CA SER A 84 -2.70 4.50 -2.89
C SER A 84 -2.44 5.68 -1.95
N LEU A 85 -3.44 6.07 -1.16
CA LEU A 85 -3.33 7.10 -0.14
C LEU A 85 -2.28 6.73 0.92
N GLN A 86 -2.30 5.49 1.41
CA GLN A 86 -1.31 4.98 2.36
C GLN A 86 0.12 5.03 1.78
N LEU A 87 0.29 4.62 0.52
CA LEU A 87 1.59 4.67 -0.16
C LEU A 87 2.08 6.11 -0.29
N LEU A 88 1.21 7.02 -0.72
CA LEU A 88 1.54 8.44 -0.88
C LEU A 88 1.94 9.06 0.45
N LEU A 89 1.19 8.81 1.52
CA LEU A 89 1.50 9.26 2.86
C LEU A 89 2.88 8.75 3.32
N GLY A 90 3.18 7.47 3.10
CA GLY A 90 4.50 6.90 3.41
C GLY A 90 5.65 7.59 2.67
N VAL A 91 5.47 7.89 1.38
CA VAL A 91 6.47 8.63 0.56
C VAL A 91 6.64 10.07 1.04
N MET A 92 5.55 10.76 1.38
CA MET A 92 5.60 12.13 1.90
C MET A 92 6.32 12.20 3.25
N LEU A 93 6.04 11.23 4.14
CA LEU A 93 6.73 11.08 5.43
C LEU A 93 8.23 10.83 5.25
N TYR A 94 8.59 9.92 4.37
CA TYR A 94 10.00 9.65 4.05
C TYR A 94 10.72 10.90 3.55
N LYS A 95 10.09 11.67 2.66
CA LYS A 95 10.67 12.94 2.18
C LYS A 95 10.89 13.96 3.29
N LYS A 96 9.97 14.03 4.26
CA LYS A 96 10.02 15.02 5.35
C LYS A 96 10.99 14.60 6.47
N ARG A 97 11.06 13.31 6.79
CA ARG A 97 11.86 12.81 7.92
C ARG A 97 13.22 12.24 7.51
N GLY A 98 13.41 11.80 6.28
CA GLY A 98 14.61 11.14 5.80
C GLY A 98 14.72 9.65 6.19
N GLU A 99 13.70 9.10 6.85
CA GLU A 99 13.61 7.70 7.28
C GLU A 99 12.22 7.12 6.97
N TRP A 100 12.14 5.82 6.73
CA TRP A 100 10.86 5.14 6.53
C TRP A 100 10.12 4.96 7.85
N VAL A 101 8.90 5.49 7.89
CA VAL A 101 7.95 5.27 8.98
C VAL A 101 6.84 4.37 8.47
N ARG A 102 6.62 3.25 9.13
CA ARG A 102 5.53 2.34 8.78
C ARG A 102 4.21 2.93 9.24
N VAL A 103 3.33 3.21 8.30
CA VAL A 103 1.99 3.77 8.54
C VAL A 103 0.94 2.85 7.95
N ILE A 104 -0.11 2.60 8.71
CA ILE A 104 -1.32 1.89 8.27
C ILE A 104 -2.47 2.90 8.29
N VAL A 105 -3.11 3.11 7.15
CA VAL A 105 -4.28 3.99 7.05
C VAL A 105 -5.54 3.13 7.11
N ASP A 106 -6.51 3.53 7.92
CA ASP A 106 -7.85 2.96 7.94
C ASP A 106 -8.93 4.05 7.87
N ILE A 107 -10.05 3.72 7.29
CA ILE A 107 -11.18 4.63 7.09
C ILE A 107 -12.45 3.93 7.56
N GLY A 108 -12.97 4.34 8.72
CA GLY A 108 -14.23 3.81 9.24
C GLY A 108 -14.23 2.28 9.40
N ASP A 109 -13.13 1.70 9.88
CA ASP A 109 -12.96 0.23 10.06
C ASP A 109 -13.15 -0.58 8.76
N TYR A 110 -12.90 0.05 7.60
CA TYR A 110 -13.11 -0.59 6.30
C TYR A 110 -12.35 -1.91 6.15
N ARG A 111 -11.09 -1.98 6.62
CA ARG A 111 -10.27 -3.18 6.47
C ARG A 111 -10.92 -4.39 7.11
N LYS A 112 -11.42 -4.24 8.33
CA LYS A 112 -12.11 -5.29 9.09
C LYS A 112 -13.43 -5.68 8.43
N ALA A 113 -14.25 -4.69 8.06
CA ALA A 113 -15.51 -4.92 7.37
C ALA A 113 -15.32 -5.62 6.01
N ARG A 114 -14.26 -5.27 5.29
CA ARG A 114 -13.92 -5.87 4.00
C ARG A 114 -13.48 -7.34 4.15
N GLU A 115 -12.64 -7.63 5.14
CA GLU A 115 -12.21 -9.00 5.44
C GLU A 115 -13.41 -9.89 5.79
N GLN A 116 -14.33 -9.42 6.61
CA GLN A 116 -15.55 -10.13 6.94
C GLN A 116 -16.41 -10.37 5.69
N SER A 117 -16.63 -9.35 4.87
CA SER A 117 -17.39 -9.47 3.61
C SER A 117 -16.76 -10.48 2.63
N LEU A 118 -15.43 -10.55 2.57
CA LEU A 118 -14.71 -11.54 1.76
C LEU A 118 -14.93 -12.96 2.30
N SER A 119 -14.90 -13.14 3.61
CA SER A 119 -15.15 -14.43 4.25
C SER A 119 -16.57 -14.93 3.96
N GLU A 120 -17.58 -14.09 4.20
CA GLU A 120 -18.96 -14.41 3.92
C GLU A 120 -19.22 -14.72 2.44
N MET A 121 -18.56 -13.98 1.54
CA MET A 121 -18.64 -14.22 0.11
C MET A 121 -18.02 -15.57 -0.26
N ALA A 122 -16.85 -15.89 0.27
CA ALA A 122 -16.15 -17.13 0.01
C ALA A 122 -16.96 -18.35 0.47
N GLU A 123 -17.58 -18.28 1.66
CA GLU A 123 -18.44 -19.32 2.19
C GLU A 123 -19.70 -19.53 1.32
N ARG A 124 -20.38 -18.44 0.93
CA ARG A 124 -21.56 -18.53 0.03
C ARG A 124 -21.20 -19.20 -1.30
N VAL A 125 -20.08 -18.80 -1.90
CA VAL A 125 -19.64 -19.37 -3.18
C VAL A 125 -19.21 -20.83 -3.00
N ALA A 126 -18.60 -21.21 -1.88
CA ALA A 126 -18.26 -22.59 -1.59
C ALA A 126 -19.52 -23.48 -1.54
N VAL A 127 -20.56 -23.05 -0.84
CA VAL A 127 -21.87 -23.75 -0.78
C VAL A 127 -22.53 -23.84 -2.16
N GLU A 128 -22.46 -22.79 -2.96
CA GLU A 128 -22.96 -22.80 -4.35
C GLU A 128 -22.25 -23.84 -5.19
N VAL A 129 -20.92 -23.89 -5.14
CA VAL A 129 -20.10 -24.87 -5.86
C VAL A 129 -20.36 -26.31 -5.37
N GLU A 130 -20.54 -26.53 -4.07
CA GLU A 130 -20.92 -27.82 -3.52
C GLU A 130 -22.28 -28.31 -4.04
N THR A 131 -23.26 -27.40 -4.08
CA THR A 131 -24.62 -27.73 -4.47
C THR A 131 -24.76 -27.95 -5.97
N THR A 132 -24.10 -27.12 -6.78
CA THR A 132 -24.23 -27.13 -8.25
C THR A 132 -23.22 -28.05 -8.93
N GLY A 133 -22.09 -28.35 -8.27
CA GLY A 133 -20.96 -29.06 -8.87
C GLY A 133 -20.23 -28.22 -9.94
N GLN A 134 -20.59 -26.96 -10.14
CA GLN A 134 -20.03 -26.09 -11.16
C GLN A 134 -19.01 -25.11 -10.59
N PRO A 135 -17.89 -24.83 -11.28
CA PRO A 135 -16.92 -23.85 -10.82
C PRO A 135 -17.48 -22.43 -10.89
N VAL A 136 -17.24 -21.62 -9.87
CA VAL A 136 -17.60 -20.19 -9.82
C VAL A 136 -16.35 -19.33 -9.81
N THR A 137 -16.32 -18.31 -10.67
CA THR A 137 -15.19 -17.39 -10.79
C THR A 137 -15.51 -16.03 -10.18
N ILE A 138 -14.67 -15.58 -9.25
CA ILE A 138 -14.77 -14.28 -8.59
C ILE A 138 -13.78 -13.31 -9.26
N PRO A 139 -14.28 -12.30 -9.97
CA PRO A 139 -13.45 -11.29 -10.61
C PRO A 139 -13.04 -10.18 -9.63
N ASN A 140 -12.08 -9.34 -10.06
CA ASN A 140 -11.75 -8.06 -9.41
C ASN A 140 -11.26 -8.16 -7.96
N LEU A 141 -10.63 -9.26 -7.58
CA LEU A 141 -9.97 -9.41 -6.29
C LEU A 141 -8.52 -8.91 -6.38
N THR A 142 -8.09 -8.18 -5.36
CA THR A 142 -6.66 -7.84 -5.20
C THR A 142 -5.83 -9.11 -4.92
N PRO A 143 -4.52 -9.09 -5.12
CA PRO A 143 -3.66 -10.23 -4.80
C PRO A 143 -3.77 -10.68 -3.33
N TYR A 144 -3.93 -9.72 -2.42
CA TYR A 144 -4.14 -9.99 -1.00
C TYR A 144 -5.47 -10.70 -0.76
N GLU A 145 -6.57 -10.20 -1.32
CA GLU A 145 -7.90 -10.79 -1.17
C GLU A 145 -7.98 -12.21 -1.75
N ARG A 146 -7.36 -12.46 -2.91
CA ARG A 146 -7.26 -13.82 -3.47
C ARG A 146 -6.54 -14.77 -2.53
N ARG A 147 -5.44 -14.30 -1.89
CA ARG A 147 -4.71 -15.10 -0.90
C ARG A 147 -5.56 -15.35 0.35
N THR A 148 -6.29 -14.35 0.85
CA THR A 148 -7.17 -14.49 2.02
C THR A 148 -8.24 -15.57 1.77
N ILE A 149 -8.93 -15.51 0.64
CA ILE A 149 -9.94 -16.53 0.29
C ILE A 149 -9.30 -17.90 0.09
N HIS A 150 -8.12 -17.96 -0.53
CA HIS A 150 -7.40 -19.22 -0.71
C HIS A 150 -7.04 -19.85 0.63
N MET A 151 -6.54 -19.07 1.59
CA MET A 151 -6.21 -19.54 2.93
C MET A 151 -7.46 -20.01 3.69
N LEU A 152 -8.56 -19.25 3.60
CA LEU A 152 -9.84 -19.60 4.23
C LEU A 152 -10.37 -20.96 3.73
N LEU A 153 -10.28 -21.23 2.43
CA LEU A 153 -10.81 -22.45 1.82
C LEU A 153 -9.75 -23.55 1.64
N SER A 154 -8.51 -23.34 2.11
CA SER A 154 -7.42 -24.31 1.91
C SER A 154 -7.71 -25.68 2.53
N GLU A 155 -8.36 -25.70 3.69
CA GLU A 155 -8.73 -26.92 4.42
C GLU A 155 -10.17 -27.39 4.14
N HIS A 156 -10.85 -26.72 3.19
CA HIS A 156 -12.22 -27.10 2.84
C HIS A 156 -12.25 -28.48 2.19
N LYS A 157 -13.20 -29.34 2.62
CA LYS A 157 -13.21 -30.75 2.22
C LYS A 157 -13.65 -30.98 0.77
N THR A 158 -14.57 -30.18 0.28
CA THR A 158 -15.32 -30.40 -0.97
C THR A 158 -14.96 -29.44 -2.08
N VAL A 159 -14.40 -28.26 -1.74
CA VAL A 159 -14.00 -27.26 -2.74
C VAL A 159 -12.51 -26.97 -2.69
N MET A 160 -12.00 -26.46 -3.79
CA MET A 160 -10.63 -25.95 -3.91
C MET A 160 -10.61 -24.65 -4.70
N THR A 161 -9.58 -23.87 -4.51
CA THR A 161 -9.43 -22.56 -5.17
C THR A 161 -8.26 -22.58 -6.14
N GLU A 162 -8.44 -21.91 -7.28
CA GLU A 162 -7.40 -21.74 -8.29
C GLU A 162 -7.38 -20.28 -8.77
N SER A 163 -6.20 -19.67 -8.87
CA SER A 163 -6.03 -18.30 -9.37
C SER A 163 -5.56 -18.34 -10.82
N ILE A 164 -6.45 -17.97 -11.77
CA ILE A 164 -6.26 -18.07 -13.22
C ILE A 164 -6.10 -16.68 -13.83
N GLY A 165 -5.27 -16.55 -14.87
CA GLY A 165 -4.99 -15.30 -15.59
C GLY A 165 -3.78 -14.55 -15.06
N GLU A 166 -3.48 -13.40 -15.66
CA GLU A 166 -2.33 -12.58 -15.35
C GLU A 166 -2.72 -11.10 -15.11
N GLY A 167 -1.89 -10.39 -14.36
CA GLY A 167 -2.03 -8.96 -14.11
C GLY A 167 -3.42 -8.60 -13.55
N ARG A 168 -4.10 -7.67 -14.21
CA ARG A 168 -5.44 -7.18 -13.82
C ARG A 168 -6.57 -8.16 -14.15
N ASP A 169 -6.37 -9.06 -15.11
CA ASP A 169 -7.36 -10.07 -15.50
C ASP A 169 -7.28 -11.35 -14.66
N ARG A 170 -6.37 -11.38 -13.68
CA ARG A 170 -6.25 -12.51 -12.78
C ARG A 170 -7.45 -12.62 -11.85
N ARG A 171 -8.10 -13.80 -11.88
CA ARG A 171 -9.36 -14.10 -11.18
C ARG A 171 -9.17 -15.29 -10.25
N LEU A 172 -10.01 -15.40 -9.25
CA LEU A 172 -10.06 -16.56 -8.37
C LEU A 172 -11.24 -17.42 -8.76
N THR A 173 -10.99 -18.69 -9.03
CA THR A 173 -12.05 -19.68 -9.31
C THR A 173 -12.12 -20.65 -8.13
N ILE A 174 -13.34 -20.85 -7.61
CA ILE A 174 -13.66 -21.89 -6.63
C ILE A 174 -14.30 -23.02 -7.41
N LYS A 175 -13.78 -24.24 -7.26
CA LYS A 175 -14.24 -25.42 -8.00
C LYS A 175 -14.34 -26.62 -7.07
N PRO A 176 -15.17 -27.66 -7.45
CA PRO A 176 -15.22 -28.90 -6.68
C PRO A 176 -13.83 -29.53 -6.56
N ARG A 177 -13.55 -30.13 -5.42
CA ARG A 177 -12.37 -30.97 -5.21
C ARG A 177 -12.69 -32.35 -5.77
N SER A 178 -12.01 -32.73 -6.84
CA SER A 178 -12.11 -34.07 -7.48
C SER A 178 -11.47 -35.12 -6.60
#